data_4bd966ff6deb1c8d35249ceb7d9038fc
#
_entry.id   4bd966ff6deb1c8d35249ceb7d9038fc
#
_cell.length_a   1.000
_cell.length_b   1.000
_cell.length_c   1.000
_cell.angle_alpha   90.00
_cell.angle_beta   90.00
_cell.angle_gamma   90.00
#
_symmetry.space_group_name_H-M   'P 1'
#
loop_
_entity.id
_entity.type
_entity.pdbx_description
1 polymer ?
#
loop_
_entity_poly.entity_id
_entity_poly.type
_entity_poly.pdbx_seq_one_letter_code
_entity_poly.pdbx_strand_id
1 'polypeptide(L)'
;YIGILRRLLIDEPGSKAVYIVPLKALASEKHEDLVALGGSVGLTVGLGIGDASGEAKKIDECDILVCTSEKLDSLMRNRSELMANVSIVVADEFHLMNDKTRGPTLEINLTRLRYLRPKAQIIALSATVGNCEDLATWLDANLVLSSWRPVALEYSTFHDLHLEPRLVQSAQMSTE
;
A
#
# COMPACT_ATOMS: atom_id res chain seq x y z
N TYR A 1 -6.14 -3.83 6.63
CA TYR A 1 -7.24 -4.61 6.03
C TYR A 1 -8.62 -4.15 6.52
N ILE A 2 -8.82 -3.83 7.82
CA ILE A 2 -10.13 -3.41 8.38
C ILE A 2 -10.73 -2.24 7.61
N GLY A 3 -9.94 -1.24 7.22
CA GLY A 3 -10.42 -0.10 6.41
C GLY A 3 -10.98 -0.51 5.06
N ILE A 4 -10.36 -1.50 4.38
CA ILE A 4 -10.85 -2.05 3.12
C ILE A 4 -12.20 -2.73 3.34
N LEU A 5 -12.27 -3.66 4.30
CA LEU A 5 -13.51 -4.41 4.59
C LEU A 5 -14.65 -3.46 4.96
N ARG A 6 -14.40 -2.50 5.83
CA ARG A 6 -15.39 -1.49 6.19
C ARG A 6 -15.89 -0.72 4.95
N ARG A 7 -14.96 -0.26 4.09
CA ARG A 7 -15.32 0.50 2.89
C ARG A 7 -16.22 -0.29 1.96
N LEU A 8 -15.85 -1.54 1.66
CA LEU A 8 -16.58 -2.39 0.72
C LEU A 8 -17.88 -2.96 1.26
N LEU A 9 -17.98 -3.20 2.58
CA LEU A 9 -19.15 -3.85 3.17
C LEU A 9 -20.17 -2.86 3.75
N ILE A 10 -19.70 -1.69 4.22
CA ILE A 10 -20.53 -0.76 4.99
C ILE A 10 -20.66 0.59 4.28
N ASP A 11 -19.53 1.25 3.96
CA ASP A 11 -19.55 2.63 3.50
C ASP A 11 -19.98 2.73 2.02
N GLU A 12 -19.46 1.86 1.15
CA GLU A 12 -19.77 1.81 -0.28
C GLU A 12 -19.89 0.36 -0.79
N PRO A 13 -20.96 -0.35 -0.45
CA PRO A 13 -21.19 -1.74 -0.90
C PRO A 13 -21.21 -1.84 -2.42
N GLY A 14 -20.53 -2.87 -2.96
CA GLY A 14 -20.40 -3.10 -4.40
C GLY A 14 -19.30 -2.27 -5.08
N SER A 15 -18.59 -1.41 -4.33
CA SER A 15 -17.36 -0.79 -4.81
C SER A 15 -16.17 -1.75 -4.75
N LYS A 16 -15.02 -1.33 -5.25
CA LYS A 16 -13.81 -2.15 -5.37
C LYS A 16 -12.62 -1.51 -4.66
N ALA A 17 -11.68 -2.36 -4.22
CA ALA A 17 -10.43 -1.95 -3.60
C ALA A 17 -9.22 -2.32 -4.45
N VAL A 18 -8.18 -1.50 -4.39
CA VAL A 18 -6.85 -1.81 -4.95
C VAL A 18 -5.81 -1.75 -3.85
N TYR A 19 -5.03 -2.82 -3.70
CA TYR A 19 -3.91 -2.92 -2.77
C TYR A 19 -2.60 -3.01 -3.57
N ILE A 20 -1.80 -1.96 -3.51
CA ILE A 20 -0.56 -1.81 -4.28
C ILE A 20 0.61 -2.20 -3.42
N VAL A 21 1.47 -3.08 -3.93
CA VAL A 21 2.72 -3.50 -3.29
C VAL A 21 3.89 -3.36 -4.26
N PRO A 22 5.11 -3.18 -3.76
CA PRO A 22 6.27 -2.97 -4.62
C PRO A 22 6.85 -4.25 -5.23
N LEU A 23 6.53 -5.42 -4.67
CA LEU A 23 7.16 -6.70 -5.04
C LEU A 23 6.10 -7.78 -5.26
N LYS A 24 6.34 -8.64 -6.26
CA LYS A 24 5.47 -9.79 -6.56
C LYS A 24 5.32 -10.76 -5.37
N ALA A 25 6.41 -10.99 -4.61
CA ALA A 25 6.36 -11.84 -3.42
C ALA A 25 5.43 -11.28 -2.34
N LEU A 26 5.49 -9.96 -2.09
CA LEU A 26 4.58 -9.27 -1.17
C LEU A 26 3.14 -9.30 -1.69
N ALA A 27 2.93 -9.21 -3.02
CA ALA A 27 1.60 -9.32 -3.59
C ALA A 27 0.97 -10.69 -3.29
N SER A 28 1.73 -11.78 -3.42
CA SER A 28 1.24 -13.12 -3.09
C SER A 28 0.90 -13.25 -1.60
N GLU A 29 1.77 -12.78 -0.70
CA GLU A 29 1.54 -12.79 0.75
C GLU A 29 0.26 -12.01 1.12
N LYS A 30 0.14 -10.76 0.65
CA LYS A 30 -1.03 -9.92 0.94
C LYS A 30 -2.32 -10.45 0.31
N HIS A 31 -2.20 -11.11 -0.84
CA HIS A 31 -3.32 -11.79 -1.48
C HIS A 31 -3.83 -12.95 -0.60
N GLU A 32 -2.94 -13.80 -0.08
CA GLU A 32 -3.32 -14.91 0.81
C GLU A 32 -4.00 -14.38 2.08
N ASP A 33 -3.45 -13.36 2.72
CA ASP A 33 -4.04 -12.68 3.88
C ASP A 33 -5.46 -12.17 3.58
N LEU A 34 -5.62 -11.47 2.45
CA LEU A 34 -6.90 -10.88 2.07
C LEU A 34 -7.92 -11.93 1.61
N VAL A 35 -7.48 -13.04 0.99
CA VAL A 35 -8.36 -14.19 0.68
C VAL A 35 -8.89 -14.81 1.97
N ALA A 36 -8.04 -15.00 2.98
CA ALA A 36 -8.46 -15.56 4.26
C ALA A 36 -9.49 -14.67 4.97
N LEU A 37 -9.28 -13.34 4.95
CA LEU A 37 -10.18 -12.37 5.59
C LEU A 37 -11.44 -12.10 4.75
N GLY A 38 -11.26 -11.81 3.46
CA GLY A 38 -12.35 -11.42 2.55
C GLY A 38 -13.30 -12.59 2.26
N GLY A 39 -12.77 -13.80 2.10
CA GLY A 39 -13.56 -14.99 1.86
C GLY A 39 -14.58 -15.28 2.97
N SER A 40 -14.25 -14.98 4.23
CA SER A 40 -15.16 -15.14 5.37
C SER A 40 -16.38 -14.22 5.31
N VAL A 41 -16.33 -13.14 4.55
CA VAL A 41 -17.38 -12.13 4.37
C VAL A 41 -17.91 -12.05 2.93
N GLY A 42 -17.55 -13.03 2.09
CA GLY A 42 -18.06 -13.16 0.72
C GLY A 42 -17.41 -12.24 -0.31
N LEU A 43 -16.26 -11.61 0.01
CA LEU A 43 -15.51 -10.80 -0.93
C LEU A 43 -14.50 -11.65 -1.72
N THR A 44 -14.38 -11.36 -3.01
CA THR A 44 -13.44 -12.00 -3.92
C THR A 44 -12.15 -11.19 -4.04
N VAL A 45 -11.01 -11.89 -4.04
CA VAL A 45 -9.69 -11.25 -4.10
C VAL A 45 -8.94 -11.72 -5.34
N GLY A 46 -8.51 -10.79 -6.16
CA GLY A 46 -7.71 -11.02 -7.34
C GLY A 46 -6.23 -10.70 -7.12
N LEU A 47 -5.33 -11.42 -7.79
CA LEU A 47 -3.90 -11.18 -7.78
C LEU A 47 -3.43 -10.70 -9.15
N GLY A 48 -2.84 -9.52 -9.20
CA GLY A 48 -2.30 -8.90 -10.42
C GLY A 48 -0.78 -8.83 -10.40
N ILE A 49 -0.12 -9.91 -10.85
CA ILE A 49 1.34 -9.97 -10.98
C ILE A 49 1.71 -10.53 -12.37
N GLY A 50 2.36 -9.72 -13.21
CA GLY A 50 2.79 -10.16 -14.55
C GLY A 50 1.79 -9.86 -15.66
N ASP A 51 2.09 -10.38 -16.87
CA ASP A 51 1.42 -10.02 -18.13
C ASP A 51 0.46 -11.09 -18.69
N ALA A 52 0.03 -12.04 -17.87
CA ALA A 52 -0.82 -13.13 -18.33
C ALA A 52 -2.18 -12.60 -18.86
N SER A 53 -2.39 -12.71 -20.16
CA SER A 53 -3.57 -12.23 -20.88
C SER A 53 -4.89 -12.91 -20.49
N GLY A 54 -4.82 -14.04 -19.77
CA GLY A 54 -6.01 -14.75 -19.26
C GLY A 54 -6.55 -14.25 -17.92
N GLU A 55 -5.84 -13.36 -17.24
CA GLU A 55 -6.21 -12.87 -15.89
C GLU A 55 -7.13 -11.64 -15.93
N ALA A 56 -7.23 -10.95 -17.07
CA ALA A 56 -7.94 -9.68 -17.16
C ALA A 56 -9.39 -9.77 -16.68
N LYS A 57 -10.14 -10.79 -17.15
CA LYS A 57 -11.53 -10.97 -16.74
C LYS A 57 -11.68 -11.27 -15.25
N LYS A 58 -10.81 -12.08 -14.68
CA LYS A 58 -10.83 -12.38 -13.23
C LYS A 58 -10.49 -11.15 -12.39
N ILE A 59 -9.61 -10.29 -12.90
CA ILE A 59 -9.26 -9.01 -12.27
C ILE A 59 -10.45 -8.06 -12.28
N ASP A 60 -11.18 -7.96 -13.39
CA ASP A 60 -12.34 -7.07 -13.50
C ASP A 60 -13.51 -7.54 -12.62
N GLU A 61 -13.62 -8.83 -12.34
CA GLU A 61 -14.69 -9.42 -11.53
C GLU A 61 -14.41 -9.38 -10.01
N CYS A 62 -13.15 -9.23 -9.57
CA CYS A 62 -12.82 -9.26 -8.13
C CYS A 62 -13.27 -7.97 -7.40
N ASP A 63 -13.51 -8.09 -6.09
CA ASP A 63 -13.83 -6.97 -5.20
C ASP A 63 -12.57 -6.27 -4.69
N ILE A 64 -11.50 -7.04 -4.46
CA ILE A 64 -10.21 -6.55 -4.00
C ILE A 64 -9.13 -7.02 -4.98
N LEU A 65 -8.37 -6.10 -5.55
CA LEU A 65 -7.20 -6.42 -6.36
C LEU A 65 -5.92 -6.15 -5.58
N VAL A 66 -5.09 -7.17 -5.41
CA VAL A 66 -3.71 -7.02 -4.94
C VAL A 66 -2.78 -7.03 -6.14
N CYS A 67 -1.99 -5.99 -6.33
CA CYS A 67 -1.14 -5.89 -7.53
C CYS A 67 0.13 -5.09 -7.30
N THR A 68 1.08 -5.22 -8.24
CA THR A 68 2.24 -4.32 -8.32
C THR A 68 1.89 -3.01 -9.01
N SER A 69 2.74 -1.98 -8.81
CA SER A 69 2.56 -0.67 -9.46
C SER A 69 2.57 -0.79 -10.99
N GLU A 70 3.41 -1.64 -11.56
CA GLU A 70 3.50 -1.85 -13.01
C GLU A 70 2.21 -2.48 -13.57
N LYS A 71 1.65 -3.46 -12.83
CA LYS A 71 0.38 -4.07 -13.24
C LYS A 71 -0.76 -3.07 -13.18
N LEU A 72 -0.82 -2.27 -12.13
CA LEU A 72 -1.83 -1.21 -12.01
C LEU A 72 -1.75 -0.20 -13.16
N ASP A 73 -0.54 0.25 -13.51
CA ASP A 73 -0.34 1.14 -14.66
C ASP A 73 -0.84 0.50 -15.98
N SER A 74 -0.54 -0.78 -16.18
CA SER A 74 -1.07 -1.54 -17.34
C SER A 74 -2.59 -1.59 -17.33
N LEU A 75 -3.23 -1.89 -16.21
CA LEU A 75 -4.69 -1.93 -16.08
C LEU A 75 -5.34 -0.57 -16.37
N MET A 76 -4.77 0.51 -15.83
CA MET A 76 -5.27 1.86 -16.10
C MET A 76 -5.13 2.27 -17.57
N ARG A 77 -4.03 1.89 -18.22
CA ARG A 77 -3.85 2.13 -19.66
C ARG A 77 -4.83 1.35 -20.52
N ASN A 78 -5.13 0.13 -20.14
CA ASN A 78 -6.05 -0.76 -20.84
C ASN A 78 -7.53 -0.53 -20.47
N ARG A 79 -7.83 0.51 -19.68
CA ARG A 79 -9.19 0.88 -19.26
C ARG A 79 -9.94 -0.28 -18.60
N SER A 80 -9.28 -1.01 -17.70
CA SER A 80 -9.90 -2.08 -16.93
C SER A 80 -11.20 -1.60 -16.25
N GLU A 81 -12.26 -2.39 -16.35
CA GLU A 81 -13.58 -2.05 -15.78
C GLU A 81 -13.51 -1.97 -14.25
N LEU A 82 -12.61 -2.74 -13.62
CA LEU A 82 -12.35 -2.66 -12.19
C LEU A 82 -12.11 -1.21 -11.75
N MET A 83 -11.32 -0.46 -12.53
CA MET A 83 -10.95 0.91 -12.19
C MET A 83 -12.13 1.89 -12.14
N ALA A 84 -13.25 1.58 -12.84
CA ALA A 84 -14.44 2.42 -12.83
C ALA A 84 -15.13 2.48 -11.47
N ASN A 85 -14.94 1.48 -10.62
CA ASN A 85 -15.67 1.31 -9.35
C ASN A 85 -14.79 1.32 -8.10
N VAL A 86 -13.51 1.71 -8.22
CA VAL A 86 -12.57 1.78 -7.10
C VAL A 86 -12.97 2.89 -6.14
N SER A 87 -13.17 2.55 -4.87
CA SER A 87 -13.48 3.49 -3.79
C SER A 87 -12.38 3.61 -2.74
N ILE A 88 -11.46 2.65 -2.70
CA ILE A 88 -10.32 2.67 -1.79
C ILE A 88 -9.06 2.10 -2.46
N VAL A 89 -7.95 2.77 -2.22
CA VAL A 89 -6.63 2.38 -2.69
C VAL A 89 -5.67 2.35 -1.50
N VAL A 90 -4.97 1.25 -1.33
CA VAL A 90 -3.89 1.12 -0.35
C VAL A 90 -2.57 1.04 -1.09
N ALA A 91 -1.65 1.93 -0.78
CA ALA A 91 -0.27 1.89 -1.26
C ALA A 91 0.64 1.46 -0.11
N ASP A 92 1.07 0.21 -0.14
CA ASP A 92 1.96 -0.36 0.87
C ASP A 92 3.42 -0.07 0.55
N GLU A 93 4.27 -0.03 1.57
CA GLU A 93 5.69 0.33 1.46
C GLU A 93 5.90 1.68 0.75
N PHE A 94 5.06 2.66 1.08
CA PHE A 94 5.00 3.94 0.39
C PHE A 94 6.33 4.72 0.40
N HIS A 95 7.23 4.45 1.34
CA HIS A 95 8.58 5.02 1.37
C HIS A 95 9.39 4.72 0.09
N LEU A 96 9.02 3.70 -0.69
CA LEU A 96 9.63 3.42 -1.99
C LEU A 96 9.27 4.42 -3.09
N MET A 97 8.46 5.43 -2.81
CA MET A 97 8.33 6.61 -3.68
C MET A 97 9.69 7.28 -3.97
N ASN A 98 10.63 7.19 -3.05
CA ASN A 98 12.00 7.71 -3.23
C ASN A 98 12.91 6.79 -4.04
N ASP A 99 12.48 5.57 -4.38
CA ASP A 99 13.25 4.67 -5.24
C ASP A 99 13.26 5.16 -6.68
N LYS A 100 14.46 5.29 -7.27
CA LYS A 100 14.65 5.84 -8.64
C LYS A 100 13.95 5.02 -9.73
N THR A 101 13.71 3.75 -9.49
CA THR A 101 13.16 2.82 -10.49
C THR A 101 11.66 2.60 -10.31
N ARG A 102 11.18 2.48 -9.08
CA ARG A 102 9.80 2.14 -8.74
C ARG A 102 8.94 3.35 -8.38
N GLY A 103 9.57 4.34 -7.74
CA GLY A 103 8.89 5.57 -7.31
C GLY A 103 8.11 6.26 -8.41
N PRO A 104 8.69 6.52 -9.59
CA PRO A 104 7.99 7.20 -10.68
C PRO A 104 6.71 6.50 -11.13
N THR A 105 6.69 5.16 -11.18
CA THR A 105 5.49 4.41 -11.56
C THR A 105 4.40 4.53 -10.52
N LEU A 106 4.75 4.43 -9.24
CA LEU A 106 3.80 4.59 -8.12
C LEU A 106 3.23 6.01 -8.09
N GLU A 107 4.08 7.04 -8.24
CA GLU A 107 3.67 8.45 -8.28
C GLU A 107 2.66 8.72 -9.40
N ILE A 108 2.97 8.28 -10.62
CA ILE A 108 2.08 8.43 -11.77
C ILE A 108 0.75 7.72 -11.54
N ASN A 109 0.78 6.51 -10.98
CA ASN A 109 -0.42 5.74 -10.68
C ASN A 109 -1.32 6.47 -9.68
N LEU A 110 -0.78 6.94 -8.57
CA LEU A 110 -1.55 7.65 -7.55
C LEU A 110 -2.08 8.98 -8.08
N THR A 111 -1.29 9.71 -8.87
CA THR A 111 -1.73 10.96 -9.52
C THR A 111 -2.91 10.69 -10.47
N ARG A 112 -2.82 9.66 -11.30
CA ARG A 112 -3.92 9.26 -12.21
C ARG A 112 -5.16 8.81 -11.44
N LEU A 113 -4.98 8.02 -10.37
CA LEU A 113 -6.10 7.57 -9.54
C LEU A 113 -6.83 8.75 -8.90
N ARG A 114 -6.11 9.73 -8.36
CA ARG A 114 -6.71 10.94 -7.80
C ARG A 114 -7.50 11.73 -8.84
N TYR A 115 -7.00 11.78 -10.07
CA TYR A 115 -7.71 12.45 -11.16
C TYR A 115 -8.94 11.67 -11.62
N LEU A 116 -8.81 10.36 -11.83
CA LEU A 116 -9.89 9.51 -12.34
C LEU A 116 -10.96 9.19 -11.28
N ARG A 117 -10.54 9.08 -10.03
CA ARG A 117 -11.37 8.69 -8.89
C ARG A 117 -11.20 9.66 -7.70
N PRO A 118 -11.60 10.93 -7.84
CA PRO A 118 -11.34 11.97 -6.83
C PRO A 118 -12.01 11.72 -5.48
N LYS A 119 -13.00 10.81 -5.43
CA LYS A 119 -13.67 10.39 -4.19
C LYS A 119 -13.08 9.12 -3.57
N ALA A 120 -12.18 8.43 -4.26
CA ALA A 120 -11.55 7.25 -3.71
C ALA A 120 -10.63 7.62 -2.55
N GLN A 121 -10.76 6.89 -1.46
CA GLN A 121 -9.87 7.04 -0.31
C GLN A 121 -8.50 6.44 -0.64
N ILE A 122 -7.43 7.19 -0.40
CA ILE A 122 -6.06 6.69 -0.52
C ILE A 122 -5.48 6.50 0.88
N ILE A 123 -4.95 5.31 1.14
CA ILE A 123 -4.23 4.96 2.36
C ILE A 123 -2.80 4.63 1.97
N ALA A 124 -1.83 5.42 2.42
CA ALA A 124 -0.41 5.17 2.23
C ALA A 124 0.18 4.60 3.52
N LEU A 125 0.74 3.39 3.44
CA LEU A 125 1.41 2.73 4.56
C LEU A 125 2.92 2.80 4.33
N SER A 126 3.63 3.35 5.29
CA SER A 126 5.06 3.63 5.14
C SER A 126 5.83 3.27 6.40
N ALA A 127 7.07 2.81 6.21
CA ALA A 127 8.08 2.85 7.24
C ALA A 127 8.50 4.32 7.52
N THR A 128 9.59 4.53 8.22
CA THR A 128 10.11 5.86 8.54
C THR A 128 10.51 6.62 7.28
N VAL A 129 9.92 7.80 7.05
CA VAL A 129 10.20 8.70 5.93
C VAL A 129 10.54 10.08 6.49
N GLY A 130 11.60 10.72 5.95
CA GLY A 130 12.05 12.02 6.44
C GLY A 130 11.13 13.19 6.06
N ASN A 131 10.31 13.05 5.01
CA ASN A 131 9.44 14.10 4.46
C ASN A 131 7.96 13.69 4.48
N CYS A 132 7.50 13.06 5.57
CA CYS A 132 6.14 12.54 5.68
C CYS A 132 5.05 13.62 5.57
N GLU A 133 5.33 14.85 6.02
CA GLU A 133 4.40 16.00 5.94
C GLU A 133 4.19 16.46 4.50
N ASP A 134 5.28 16.53 3.70
CA ASP A 134 5.18 16.88 2.28
C ASP A 134 4.39 15.84 1.50
N LEU A 135 4.62 14.56 1.80
CA LEU A 135 3.89 13.46 1.19
C LEU A 135 2.41 13.44 1.56
N ALA A 136 2.09 13.73 2.83
CA ALA A 136 0.70 13.85 3.28
C ALA A 136 0.00 15.04 2.59
N THR A 137 0.68 16.17 2.49
CA THR A 137 0.18 17.34 1.75
C THR A 137 -0.05 17.04 0.28
N TRP A 138 0.92 16.37 -0.37
CA TRP A 138 0.80 15.97 -1.77
C TRP A 138 -0.38 15.03 -2.00
N LEU A 139 -0.64 14.07 -1.09
CA LEU A 139 -1.77 13.15 -1.16
C LEU A 139 -3.11 13.79 -0.73
N ASP A 140 -3.10 15.00 -0.15
CA ASP A 140 -4.25 15.59 0.53
C ASP A 140 -4.80 14.65 1.62
N ALA A 141 -3.89 14.10 2.43
CA ALA A 141 -4.16 13.06 3.41
C ALA A 141 -3.85 13.52 4.83
N ASN A 142 -4.55 12.94 5.79
CA ASN A 142 -4.22 13.11 7.20
C ASN A 142 -2.98 12.28 7.55
N LEU A 143 -1.97 12.92 8.12
CA LEU A 143 -0.77 12.25 8.60
C LEU A 143 -1.03 11.58 9.96
N VAL A 144 -0.75 10.29 10.04
CA VAL A 144 -0.80 9.53 11.31
C VAL A 144 0.59 8.99 11.59
N LEU A 145 1.20 9.44 12.68
CA LEU A 145 2.51 8.98 13.15
C LEU A 145 2.34 8.14 14.41
N SER A 146 3.08 7.03 14.47
CA SER A 146 3.13 6.18 15.65
C SER A 146 4.56 5.78 15.94
N SER A 147 5.00 6.00 17.17
CA SER A 147 6.28 5.54 17.69
C SER A 147 6.17 4.19 18.41
N TRP A 148 4.94 3.66 18.52
CA TRP A 148 4.71 2.38 19.20
C TRP A 148 5.38 1.22 18.47
N ARG A 149 6.05 0.37 19.23
CA ARG A 149 6.65 -0.89 18.75
C ARG A 149 6.26 -2.02 19.69
N PRO A 150 5.85 -3.18 19.17
CA PRO A 150 5.51 -4.34 19.98
C PRO A 150 6.74 -4.93 20.69
N VAL A 151 7.93 -4.72 20.13
CA VAL A 151 9.21 -5.19 20.67
C VAL A 151 10.18 -4.01 20.71
N ALA A 152 10.92 -3.87 21.80
CA ALA A 152 11.98 -2.87 21.92
C ALA A 152 13.05 -3.10 20.84
N LEU A 153 13.50 -2.02 20.21
CA LEU A 153 14.61 -2.05 19.25
C LEU A 153 15.90 -1.71 20.01
N GLU A 154 16.79 -2.70 20.08
CA GLU A 154 18.11 -2.52 20.66
C GLU A 154 19.17 -2.49 19.55
N TYR A 155 20.09 -1.57 19.64
CA TYR A 155 21.22 -1.46 18.71
C TYR A 155 22.46 -2.00 19.40
N SER A 156 23.15 -2.91 18.74
CA SER A 156 24.43 -3.44 19.19
C SER A 156 25.45 -3.40 18.06
N THR A 157 26.71 -3.20 18.41
CA THR A 157 27.82 -3.32 17.47
C THR A 157 28.51 -4.64 17.71
N PHE A 158 28.73 -5.41 16.67
CA PHE A 158 29.50 -6.66 16.75
C PHE A 158 30.94 -6.37 16.35
N HIS A 159 31.85 -6.58 17.31
CA HIS A 159 33.28 -6.42 17.10
C HIS A 159 34.02 -7.54 17.84
N ASP A 160 35.06 -8.11 17.26
CA ASP A 160 35.90 -9.17 17.84
C ASP A 160 35.13 -10.32 18.52
N LEU A 161 34.05 -10.81 17.86
CA LEU A 161 33.16 -11.87 18.37
C LEU A 161 32.40 -11.50 19.65
N HIS A 162 32.33 -10.24 20.01
CA HIS A 162 31.53 -9.74 21.12
C HIS A 162 30.47 -8.77 20.66
N LEU A 163 29.29 -8.82 21.32
CA LEU A 163 28.20 -7.88 21.14
C LEU A 163 28.32 -6.75 22.16
N GLU A 164 28.54 -5.52 21.69
CA GLU A 164 28.52 -4.34 22.53
C GLU A 164 27.24 -3.55 22.33
N PRO A 165 26.46 -3.29 23.39
CA PRO A 165 25.26 -2.47 23.28
C PRO A 165 25.63 -1.04 22.88
N ARG A 166 25.01 -0.52 21.85
CA ARG A 166 25.18 0.87 21.44
C ARG A 166 24.19 1.74 22.21
N LEU A 167 24.69 2.61 23.08
CA LEU A 167 23.88 3.65 23.68
C LEU A 167 23.43 4.61 22.58
N VAL A 168 22.19 4.46 22.15
CA VAL A 168 21.54 5.47 21.27
C VAL A 168 21.20 6.64 22.18
N GLN A 169 21.97 7.72 22.10
CA GLN A 169 21.53 9.00 22.67
C GLN A 169 20.24 9.37 21.95
N SER A 170 19.13 9.37 22.67
CA SER A 170 17.87 9.91 22.21
C SER A 170 18.14 11.36 21.78
N ALA A 171 18.07 11.62 20.47
CA ALA A 171 18.04 12.97 19.98
C ALA A 171 16.83 13.63 20.65
N GLN A 172 17.05 14.49 21.62
CA GLN A 172 16.06 15.40 22.14
C GLN A 172 15.64 16.28 20.96
N MET A 173 14.44 16.03 20.45
CA MET A 173 13.77 17.02 19.63
C MET A 173 13.56 18.25 20.51
N SER A 174 14.45 19.23 20.36
CA SER A 174 14.23 20.57 20.89
C SER A 174 13.00 21.16 20.22
N THR A 175 11.93 21.26 20.99
CA THR A 175 10.83 22.15 20.72
C THR A 175 11.34 23.60 20.90
N GLU A 176 11.46 24.33 19.81
CA GLU A 176 11.33 25.80 19.75
C GLU A 176 10.35 26.17 18.64
#